data_ab96151c486e0b62eb4632d803ea8b36
#
_entry.id   ab96151c486e0b62eb4632d803ea8b36
#
_cell.length_a   1.000
_cell.length_b   1.000
_cell.length_c   1.000
_cell.angle_alpha   90.00
_cell.angle_beta   90.00
_cell.angle_gamma   90.00
#
_symmetry.space_group_name_H-M   'P 1'
#
loop_
_entity.id
_entity.type
_entity.pdbx_description
1 polymer ?
#
loop_
_entity_poly.entity_id
_entity_poly.type
_entity_poly.pdbx_seq_one_letter_code
_entity_poly.pdbx_strand_id
1 'polypeptide(L)'
;MKLILPKNVFSAILKTALPQEYQTEIMYQESSLVCKSLEYNTSAIALIPSLELVNHRNLFVSQKIALSLDGVLSNSYFYFVEGEKIFQKIYLRGDISLNEIFLAKILFAEKFSQIEIT
;
A
#
# COMPACT_ATOMS: atom_id res chain seq x y z
N MET A 1 -14.14 13.87 11.64
CA MET A 1 -12.87 13.12 11.72
C MET A 1 -12.55 12.66 10.30
N LYS A 2 -11.38 12.97 9.80
CA LYS A 2 -10.99 12.67 8.43
C LYS A 2 -10.45 11.24 8.30
N LEU A 3 -10.93 10.51 7.31
CA LEU A 3 -10.47 9.16 6.98
C LEU A 3 -9.70 9.19 5.65
N ILE A 4 -8.43 8.79 5.66
CA ILE A 4 -7.58 8.76 4.48
C ILE A 4 -7.43 7.30 4.03
N LEU A 5 -7.87 7.00 2.83
CA LEU A 5 -7.89 5.65 2.29
C LEU A 5 -7.12 5.55 0.97
N PRO A 6 -6.39 4.46 0.73
CA PRO A 6 -5.80 4.20 -0.57
C PRO A 6 -6.89 3.93 -1.63
N LYS A 7 -6.60 4.24 -2.89
CA LYS A 7 -7.52 4.00 -4.02
C LYS A 7 -7.47 2.53 -4.48
N ASN A 8 -7.81 1.60 -3.59
CA ASN A 8 -7.74 0.17 -3.90
C ASN A 8 -8.91 -0.62 -3.29
N VAL A 9 -8.94 -1.91 -3.58
CA VAL A 9 -10.00 -2.84 -3.11
C VAL A 9 -10.09 -2.93 -1.59
N PHE A 10 -8.97 -2.79 -0.87
CA PHE A 10 -8.96 -2.87 0.60
C PHE A 10 -9.76 -1.74 1.24
N SER A 11 -9.71 -0.56 0.64
CA SER A 11 -10.53 0.59 1.06
C SER A 11 -12.01 0.34 0.86
N ALA A 12 -12.39 -0.31 -0.24
CA ALA A 12 -13.78 -0.67 -0.48
C ALA A 12 -14.28 -1.67 0.56
N ILE A 13 -13.50 -2.70 0.86
CA ILE A 13 -13.82 -3.70 1.89
C ILE A 13 -13.95 -3.03 3.27
N LEU A 14 -12.97 -2.21 3.66
CA LEU A 14 -13.04 -1.51 4.95
C LEU A 14 -14.27 -0.62 5.05
N LYS A 15 -14.58 0.11 3.98
CA LYS A 15 -15.75 1.01 3.96
C LYS A 15 -17.07 0.26 4.19
N THR A 16 -17.22 -0.95 3.69
CA THR A 16 -18.44 -1.74 3.92
C THR A 16 -18.62 -2.14 5.38
N ALA A 17 -17.52 -2.28 6.13
CA ALA A 17 -17.54 -2.68 7.54
C ALA A 17 -17.59 -1.48 8.51
N LEU A 18 -17.27 -0.28 8.05
CA LEU A 18 -17.28 0.91 8.89
C LEU A 18 -18.68 1.45 9.11
N PRO A 19 -19.05 1.81 10.37
CA PRO A 19 -20.27 2.56 10.66
C PRO A 19 -20.36 3.85 9.85
N GLN A 20 -21.57 4.27 9.50
CA GLN A 20 -21.80 5.46 8.66
C GLN A 20 -21.22 6.75 9.25
N GLU A 21 -21.20 6.86 10.58
CA GLU A 21 -20.63 8.00 11.28
C GLU A 21 -19.14 8.25 10.97
N TYR A 22 -18.39 7.21 10.62
CA TYR A 22 -16.98 7.31 10.21
C TYR A 22 -16.79 7.54 8.71
N GLN A 23 -17.87 7.50 7.93
CA GLN A 23 -17.80 7.63 6.48
C GLN A 23 -18.05 9.07 5.98
N THR A 24 -18.17 10.04 6.86
CA THR A 24 -18.60 11.41 6.53
C THR A 24 -17.52 12.22 5.81
N GLU A 25 -16.26 11.94 6.04
CA GLU A 25 -15.15 12.70 5.46
C GLU A 25 -14.04 11.76 5.01
N ILE A 26 -14.22 11.15 3.83
CA ILE A 26 -13.26 10.22 3.26
C ILE A 26 -12.45 10.93 2.17
N MET A 27 -11.13 10.88 2.30
CA MET A 27 -10.19 11.31 1.29
C MET A 27 -9.49 10.08 0.70
N TYR A 28 -9.61 9.89 -0.61
CA TYR A 28 -8.91 8.83 -1.32
C TYR A 28 -7.60 9.34 -1.89
N GLN A 29 -6.55 8.56 -1.69
CA GLN A 29 -5.21 8.86 -2.21
C GLN A 29 -4.54 7.62 -2.78
N GLU A 30 -3.47 7.81 -3.51
CA GLU A 30 -2.60 6.72 -3.92
C GLU A 30 -1.91 6.10 -2.71
N SER A 31 -1.76 4.79 -2.69
CA SER A 31 -1.23 4.03 -1.55
C SER A 31 0.10 4.57 -1.04
N SER A 32 1.00 4.95 -1.94
CA SER A 32 2.31 5.51 -1.60
C SER A 32 2.26 6.90 -0.92
N LEU A 33 1.14 7.61 -1.01
CA LEU A 33 0.96 8.96 -0.47
C LEU A 33 0.16 9.00 0.84
N VAL A 34 -0.48 7.91 1.23
CA VAL A 34 -1.37 7.87 2.40
C VAL A 34 -0.63 8.23 3.68
N CYS A 35 0.53 7.62 3.94
CA CYS A 35 1.32 7.93 5.15
C CYS A 35 1.78 9.38 5.19
N LYS A 36 2.25 9.91 4.07
CA LYS A 36 2.64 11.31 3.98
C LYS A 36 1.48 12.26 4.28
N SER A 37 0.28 11.94 3.78
CA SER A 37 -0.92 12.73 4.07
C SER A 37 -1.33 12.67 5.54
N LEU A 38 -1.10 11.54 6.19
CA LEU A 38 -1.37 11.37 7.62
C LEU A 38 -0.46 12.26 8.47
N GLU A 39 0.80 12.43 8.09
CA GLU A 39 1.75 13.33 8.80
C GLU A 39 1.27 14.78 8.82
N TYR A 40 0.62 15.23 7.75
CA TYR A 40 0.09 16.60 7.66
C TYR A 40 -1.33 16.76 8.26
N ASN A 41 -1.99 15.66 8.65
CA ASN A 41 -3.35 15.69 9.17
C ASN A 41 -3.41 14.96 10.52
N THR A 42 -3.01 15.64 11.58
CA THR A 42 -2.88 15.08 12.94
C THR A 42 -4.18 14.54 13.55
N SER A 43 -5.33 14.91 13.01
CA SER A 43 -6.66 14.44 13.45
C SER A 43 -7.29 13.43 12.48
N ALA A 44 -6.50 12.84 11.60
CA ALA A 44 -6.97 11.87 10.63
C ALA A 44 -6.67 10.43 11.06
N ILE A 45 -7.47 9.51 10.54
CA ILE A 45 -7.21 8.07 10.56
C ILE A 45 -6.92 7.63 9.13
N ALA A 46 -6.02 6.68 8.95
CA ALA A 46 -5.70 6.15 7.63
C ALA A 46 -5.62 4.62 7.61
N LEU A 47 -5.92 4.04 6.46
CA LEU A 47 -5.62 2.65 6.17
C LEU A 47 -4.24 2.57 5.51
N ILE A 48 -3.31 1.94 6.19
CA ILE A 48 -1.93 1.78 5.71
C ILE A 48 -1.51 0.31 5.84
N PRO A 49 -0.58 -0.16 5.02
CA PRO A 49 0.04 -1.46 5.22
C PRO A 49 0.81 -1.51 6.54
N SER A 50 0.76 -2.65 7.25
CA SER A 50 1.42 -2.80 8.55
C SER A 50 2.94 -2.56 8.50
N LEU A 51 3.60 -2.85 7.39
CA LEU A 51 5.04 -2.64 7.21
C LEU A 51 5.43 -1.14 7.22
N GLU A 52 4.51 -0.24 6.84
CA GLU A 52 4.75 1.21 6.90
C GLU A 52 5.04 1.71 8.33
N LEU A 53 4.56 0.99 9.35
CA LEU A 53 4.81 1.32 10.75
C LEU A 53 6.30 1.28 11.12
N VAL A 54 7.12 0.54 10.37
CA VAL A 54 8.58 0.50 10.58
C VAL A 54 9.20 1.89 10.36
N ASN A 55 8.66 2.64 9.41
CA ASN A 55 9.15 3.97 9.01
C ASN A 55 8.46 5.11 9.78
N HIS A 56 7.31 4.84 10.40
CA HIS A 56 6.44 5.85 11.02
C HIS A 56 6.19 5.55 12.50
N ARG A 57 7.19 5.76 13.34
CA ARG A 57 7.15 5.40 14.77
C ARG A 57 6.16 6.23 15.62
N ASN A 58 5.69 7.35 15.09
CA ASN A 58 4.78 8.26 15.80
C ASN A 58 3.30 7.98 15.52
N LEU A 59 2.98 6.92 14.79
CA LEU A 59 1.61 6.55 14.49
C LEU A 59 1.03 5.67 15.60
N PHE A 60 -0.24 5.91 15.93
CA PHE A 60 -1.03 5.06 16.81
C PHE A 60 -1.84 4.08 15.98
N VAL A 61 -1.80 2.80 16.34
CA VAL A 61 -2.55 1.75 15.66
C VAL A 61 -3.87 1.53 16.40
N SER A 62 -4.98 1.46 15.64
CA SER A 62 -6.27 1.10 16.21
C SER A 62 -6.22 -0.31 16.78
N GLN A 63 -6.73 -0.48 18.00
CA GLN A 63 -6.90 -1.79 18.62
C GLN A 63 -8.22 -2.48 18.24
N LYS A 64 -9.13 -1.76 17.56
CA LYS A 64 -10.49 -2.23 17.28
C LYS A 64 -10.77 -2.49 15.81
N ILE A 65 -10.03 -1.84 14.92
CA ILE A 65 -10.29 -1.90 13.48
C ILE A 65 -8.99 -2.22 12.75
N ALA A 66 -9.00 -3.33 12.04
CA ALA A 66 -7.95 -3.73 11.11
C ALA A 66 -8.54 -4.52 9.96
N LEU A 67 -7.84 -4.57 8.84
CA LEU A 67 -8.13 -5.46 7.73
C LEU A 67 -7.05 -6.54 7.71
N SER A 68 -7.46 -7.78 7.88
CA SER A 68 -6.60 -8.96 7.78
C SER A 68 -7.19 -9.93 6.78
N LEU A 69 -6.34 -10.54 5.99
CA LEU A 69 -6.73 -11.49 4.95
C LEU A 69 -6.02 -12.81 5.20
N ASP A 70 -6.79 -13.89 5.12
CA ASP A 70 -6.26 -15.25 5.20
C ASP A 70 -5.98 -15.77 3.79
N GLY A 71 -4.76 -16.27 3.57
CA GLY A 71 -4.30 -16.78 2.29
C GLY A 71 -3.60 -15.75 1.40
N VAL A 72 -3.37 -16.16 0.16
CA VAL A 72 -2.69 -15.35 -0.84
C VAL A 72 -3.69 -14.41 -1.51
N LEU A 73 -3.65 -13.15 -1.12
CA LEU A 73 -4.36 -12.09 -1.81
C LEU A 73 -3.34 -11.05 -2.31
N SER A 74 -3.22 -10.95 -3.62
CA SER A 74 -2.41 -9.91 -4.25
C SER A 74 -3.23 -9.16 -5.28
N ASN A 75 -3.11 -7.84 -5.28
CA ASN A 75 -3.61 -6.97 -6.34
C ASN A 75 -2.47 -6.49 -7.26
N SER A 76 -1.26 -7.02 -7.05
CA SER A 76 -0.06 -6.68 -7.81
C SER A 76 0.48 -7.91 -8.51
N TYR A 77 0.82 -7.76 -9.79
CA TYR A 77 1.29 -8.82 -10.65
C TYR A 77 2.54 -8.39 -11.41
N PHE A 78 3.45 -9.32 -11.63
CA PHE A 78 4.56 -9.11 -12.54
C PHE A 78 4.22 -9.69 -13.91
N TYR A 79 4.35 -8.85 -14.93
CA TYR A 79 4.21 -9.25 -16.33
C TYR A 79 5.59 -9.30 -16.97
N PHE A 80 5.91 -10.43 -17.56
CA PHE A 80 7.17 -10.64 -18.25
C PHE A 80 6.95 -10.60 -19.76
N VAL A 81 7.89 -9.98 -20.47
CA VAL A 81 7.89 -10.01 -21.93
C VAL A 81 8.32 -11.41 -22.37
N GLU A 82 7.52 -12.03 -23.24
CA GLU A 82 7.81 -13.38 -23.74
C GLU A 82 9.17 -13.44 -24.45
N GLY A 83 9.98 -14.43 -24.11
CA GLY A 83 11.32 -14.63 -24.69
C GLY A 83 12.44 -13.79 -24.05
N GLU A 84 12.13 -12.82 -23.20
CA GLU A 84 13.15 -12.03 -22.49
C GLU A 84 13.73 -12.84 -21.33
N LYS A 85 15.05 -12.98 -21.31
CA LYS A 85 15.77 -13.73 -20.26
C LYS A 85 16.60 -12.84 -19.33
N ILE A 86 16.85 -11.59 -19.74
CA ILE A 86 17.68 -10.64 -19.01
C ILE A 86 16.85 -9.39 -18.75
N PHE A 87 16.56 -9.16 -17.48
CA PHE A 87 15.80 -7.99 -17.07
C PHE A 87 16.75 -6.93 -16.52
N GLN A 88 16.75 -5.77 -17.15
CA GLN A 88 17.53 -4.61 -16.70
C GLN A 88 16.68 -3.58 -16.00
N LYS A 89 15.38 -3.55 -16.30
CA LYS A 89 14.46 -2.54 -15.79
C LYS A 89 13.08 -3.09 -15.53
N ILE A 90 12.50 -2.70 -14.41
CA ILE A 90 11.11 -2.98 -14.04
C ILE A 90 10.34 -1.67 -13.97
N TYR A 91 9.24 -1.60 -14.68
CA TYR A 91 8.33 -0.46 -14.64
C TYR A 91 7.19 -0.74 -13.67
N LEU A 92 6.98 0.18 -12.75
CA LEU A 92 5.86 0.14 -11.83
C LEU A 92 4.67 0.91 -12.41
N ARG A 93 3.49 0.33 -12.39
CA ARG A 93 2.27 0.96 -12.87
C ARG A 93 1.09 0.66 -11.94
N GLY A 94 0.21 1.64 -11.78
CA GLY A 94 -0.99 1.53 -10.95
C GLY A 94 -0.80 2.06 -9.54
N ASP A 95 -1.72 1.68 -8.65
CA ASP A 95 -1.66 2.06 -7.23
C ASP A 95 -0.74 1.10 -6.49
N ILE A 96 0.54 1.44 -6.45
CA ILE A 96 1.60 0.63 -5.83
C ILE A 96 2.03 1.25 -4.52
N SER A 97 1.98 0.45 -3.46
CA SER A 97 2.45 0.85 -2.13
C SER A 97 3.98 0.81 -2.02
N LEU A 98 4.54 1.54 -1.06
CA LEU A 98 5.97 1.47 -0.74
C LEU A 98 6.41 0.05 -0.36
N ASN A 99 5.54 -0.74 0.25
CA ASN A 99 5.83 -2.14 0.58
C ASN A 99 6.04 -2.99 -0.66
N GLU A 100 5.20 -2.82 -1.67
CA GLU A 100 5.32 -3.56 -2.93
C GLU A 100 6.61 -3.19 -3.67
N ILE A 101 6.98 -1.91 -3.64
CA ILE A 101 8.28 -1.45 -4.18
C ILE A 101 9.44 -2.11 -3.43
N PHE A 102 9.38 -2.14 -2.10
CA PHE A 102 10.42 -2.71 -1.27
C PHE A 102 10.55 -4.22 -1.48
N LEU A 103 9.43 -4.95 -1.51
CA LEU A 103 9.39 -6.38 -1.78
C LEU A 103 9.89 -6.71 -3.19
N ALA A 104 9.54 -5.91 -4.18
CA ALA A 104 10.06 -6.05 -5.54
C ALA A 104 11.59 -5.90 -5.56
N LYS A 105 12.13 -4.90 -4.88
CA LYS A 105 13.59 -4.71 -4.78
C LYS A 105 14.27 -5.92 -4.17
N ILE A 106 13.76 -6.48 -3.08
CA ILE A 106 14.32 -7.68 -2.45
C ILE A 106 14.26 -8.86 -3.40
N LEU A 107 13.08 -9.14 -3.97
CA LEU A 107 12.85 -10.29 -4.84
C LEU A 107 13.77 -10.28 -6.07
N PHE A 108 13.92 -9.13 -6.69
CA PHE A 108 14.71 -9.01 -7.90
C PHE A 108 16.20 -8.87 -7.63
N ALA A 109 16.62 -8.30 -6.49
CA ALA A 109 18.03 -8.24 -6.11
C ALA A 109 18.65 -9.63 -5.91
N GLU A 110 17.87 -10.60 -5.44
CA GLU A 110 18.35 -11.98 -5.27
C GLU A 110 18.63 -12.69 -6.61
N LYS A 111 17.86 -12.36 -7.65
CA LYS A 111 17.92 -13.05 -8.95
C LYS A 111 18.69 -12.28 -10.01
N PHE A 112 18.74 -10.98 -9.91
CA PHE A 112 19.30 -10.09 -10.93
C PHE A 112 20.15 -9.01 -10.27
N SER A 113 21.45 -9.09 -10.43
CA SER A 113 22.44 -8.26 -9.72
C SER A 113 22.39 -6.76 -10.02
N GLN A 114 21.72 -6.34 -11.08
CA GLN A 114 21.59 -4.94 -11.48
C GLN A 114 20.26 -4.68 -12.17
N ILE A 115 19.19 -4.55 -11.38
CA ILE A 115 17.88 -4.21 -11.93
C ILE A 115 17.45 -2.83 -11.44
N GLU A 116 17.05 -1.97 -12.36
CA GLU A 116 16.46 -0.67 -12.06
C GLU A 116 14.95 -0.83 -11.90
N ILE A 117 14.39 -0.32 -10.80
CA ILE A 117 12.94 -0.28 -10.56
C ILE A 117 12.49 1.17 -10.66
N THR A 118 11.61 1.45 -11.59
CA THR A 118 11.15 2.80 -11.95
C THR A 118 9.64 2.93 -11.84
#